data_c09281a5f84e424b2910f0f05f1ed5a8
#
_entry.id   c09281a5f84e424b2910f0f05f1ed5a8
#
_cell.length_a   1.000
_cell.length_b   1.000
_cell.length_c   1.000
_cell.angle_alpha   90.00
_cell.angle_beta   90.00
_cell.angle_gamma   90.00
#
_symmetry.space_group_name_H-M   'P 1'
#
loop_
_entity.id
_entity.type
_entity.pdbx_description
1 polymer ?
#
loop_
_entity_poly.entity_id
_entity_poly.type
_entity_poly.pdbx_seq_one_letter_code
_entity_poly.pdbx_strand_id
1 'polypeptide(L)'
;IEQVVRLIRSKGVGVYFVTQNPIDIPEEVAGQLGNRVQHALRAFTPRDQKAVKAAAETFRPNPKVDVEREITELRVGEALVSVLMADGAPSPVERTLIRAPASRVAPLEPKER
;
A
#
# COMPACT_ATOMS: atom_id res chain seq x y z
N ILE A 1 10.69 -11.21 -11.61
CA ILE A 1 9.52 -10.35 -11.35
C ILE A 1 9.80 -8.90 -11.74
N GLU A 2 10.94 -8.35 -11.37
CA GLU A 2 11.29 -6.97 -11.71
C GLU A 2 11.31 -6.73 -13.23
N GLN A 3 11.92 -7.62 -13.98
CA GLN A 3 11.97 -7.51 -15.45
C GLN A 3 10.58 -7.62 -16.06
N VAL A 4 9.73 -8.50 -15.52
CA VAL A 4 8.36 -8.67 -15.97
C VAL A 4 7.54 -7.40 -15.75
N VAL A 5 7.69 -6.77 -14.59
CA VAL A 5 7.00 -5.51 -14.27
C VAL A 5 7.38 -4.42 -15.26
N ARG A 6 8.65 -4.25 -15.56
CA ARG A 6 9.12 -3.25 -16.53
C ARG A 6 8.59 -3.52 -17.93
N LEU A 7 8.66 -4.78 -18.37
CA LEU A 7 8.23 -5.17 -19.71
C LEU A 7 6.71 -4.99 -19.89
N ILE A 8 5.92 -5.37 -18.90
CA ILE A 8 4.47 -5.26 -18.94
C ILE A 8 4.05 -3.79 -18.94
N ARG A 9 4.69 -2.94 -18.13
CA ARG A 9 4.40 -1.51 -18.08
C ARG A 9 4.59 -0.84 -19.44
N SER A 10 5.62 -1.22 -20.18
CA SER A 10 5.89 -0.66 -21.51
C SER A 10 4.77 -0.99 -22.51
N LYS A 11 3.97 -2.00 -22.22
CA LYS A 11 2.84 -2.43 -23.07
C LYS A 11 1.49 -1.89 -22.58
N GLY A 12 1.48 -0.96 -21.63
CA GLY A 12 0.25 -0.35 -21.13
C GLY A 12 -0.54 -1.21 -20.16
N VAL A 13 0.07 -2.23 -19.57
CA VAL A 13 -0.58 -3.11 -18.59
C VAL A 13 -0.27 -2.62 -17.18
N GLY A 14 -1.29 -2.47 -16.34
CA GLY A 14 -1.13 -2.14 -14.92
C GLY A 14 -0.83 -3.39 -14.10
N VAL A 15 0.07 -3.25 -13.13
CA VAL A 15 0.43 -4.34 -12.20
C VAL A 15 0.12 -3.90 -10.79
N TYR A 16 -0.62 -4.74 -10.06
CA TYR A 16 -1.01 -4.49 -8.67
C TYR A 16 -0.37 -5.53 -7.76
N PHE A 17 0.28 -5.07 -6.71
CA PHE A 17 0.86 -5.94 -5.69
C PHE A 17 -0.01 -5.87 -4.44
N VAL A 18 -0.49 -7.03 -4.00
CA VAL A 18 -1.28 -7.14 -2.78
C VAL A 18 -0.56 -8.09 -1.83
N THR A 19 -0.21 -7.60 -0.64
CA THR A 19 0.51 -8.38 0.33
C THR A 19 0.06 -8.05 1.76
N GLN A 20 0.23 -8.99 2.66
CA GLN A 20 -0.03 -8.79 4.09
C GLN A 20 1.17 -8.18 4.82
N ASN A 21 2.34 -8.21 4.21
CA ASN A 21 3.57 -7.74 4.84
C ASN A 21 4.42 -6.96 3.82
N PRO A 22 4.72 -5.68 4.08
CA PRO A 22 5.52 -4.86 3.16
C PRO A 22 6.91 -5.44 2.86
N ILE A 23 7.47 -6.24 3.76
CA ILE A 23 8.79 -6.85 3.58
C ILE A 23 8.77 -7.90 2.45
N ASP A 24 7.61 -8.48 2.14
CA ASP A 24 7.49 -9.51 1.10
C ASP A 24 7.69 -8.95 -0.32
N ILE A 25 7.61 -7.64 -0.49
CA ILE A 25 7.90 -7.00 -1.78
C ILE A 25 9.38 -6.61 -1.82
N PRO A 26 10.15 -7.09 -2.83
CA PRO A 26 11.54 -6.69 -2.96
C PRO A 26 11.71 -5.17 -3.02
N GLU A 27 12.75 -4.66 -2.39
CA GLU A 27 13.00 -3.22 -2.29
C GLU A 27 13.10 -2.56 -3.67
N GLU A 28 13.71 -3.24 -4.62
CA GLU A 28 13.83 -2.76 -5.99
C GLU A 28 12.47 -2.56 -6.67
N VAL A 29 11.53 -3.45 -6.39
CA VAL A 29 10.16 -3.34 -6.90
C VAL A 29 9.40 -2.25 -6.16
N ALA A 30 9.50 -2.21 -4.84
CA ALA A 30 8.83 -1.21 -4.01
C ALA A 30 9.22 0.21 -4.40
N GLY A 31 10.49 0.42 -4.74
CA GLY A 31 10.98 1.73 -5.17
C GLY A 31 10.40 2.22 -6.49
N GLN A 32 9.82 1.33 -7.30
CA GLN A 32 9.22 1.67 -8.59
C GLN A 32 7.72 1.91 -8.52
N LEU A 33 7.10 1.64 -7.38
CA LEU A 33 5.66 1.80 -7.21
C LEU A 33 5.30 3.25 -6.93
N GLY A 34 4.54 3.85 -7.84
CA GLY A 34 4.11 5.25 -7.72
C GLY A 34 2.85 5.43 -6.90
N ASN A 35 2.02 4.39 -6.83
CA ASN A 35 0.77 4.42 -6.07
C ASN A 35 0.86 3.40 -4.94
N ARG A 36 0.55 3.83 -3.71
CA ARG A 36 0.64 2.97 -2.53
C ARG A 36 -0.54 3.18 -1.62
N VAL A 37 -1.07 2.08 -1.10
CA VAL A 37 -2.11 2.08 -0.08
C VAL A 37 -1.64 1.17 1.04
N GLN A 38 -1.43 1.72 2.21
CA GLN A 38 -0.96 0.99 3.38
C GLN A 38 -2.04 0.97 4.45
N HIS A 39 -2.59 -0.21 4.72
CA HIS A 39 -3.50 -0.41 5.85
C HIS A 39 -2.73 -0.60 7.15
N ALA A 40 -3.46 -0.67 8.26
CA ALA A 40 -2.85 -0.80 9.58
C ALA A 40 -1.96 -2.04 9.69
N LEU A 41 -0.84 -1.88 10.37
CA LEU A 41 0.07 -2.97 10.72
C LEU A 41 0.20 -3.05 12.23
N ARG A 42 0.30 -4.26 12.75
CA ARG A 42 0.59 -4.48 14.16
C ARG A 42 2.10 -4.45 14.38
N ALA A 43 2.52 -4.00 15.55
CA ALA A 43 3.94 -3.88 15.88
C ALA A 43 4.28 -4.57 17.20
N PHE A 44 3.80 -5.80 17.37
CA PHE A 44 3.98 -6.55 18.62
C PHE A 44 5.31 -7.30 18.71
N THR A 45 5.90 -7.66 17.57
CA THR A 45 7.17 -8.39 17.52
C THR A 45 8.24 -7.54 16.85
N PRO A 46 9.55 -7.85 17.06
CA PRO A 46 10.62 -7.14 16.34
C PRO A 46 10.46 -7.23 14.81
N ARG A 47 9.95 -8.35 14.30
CA ARG A 47 9.66 -8.50 12.86
C ARG A 47 8.56 -7.54 12.41
N ASP A 48 7.51 -7.38 13.20
CA ASP A 48 6.42 -6.44 12.90
C ASP A 48 6.91 -5.00 12.91
N GLN A 49 7.76 -4.66 13.89
CA GLN A 49 8.36 -3.32 13.98
C GLN A 49 9.23 -3.03 12.77
N LYS A 50 9.98 -4.02 12.30
CA LYS A 50 10.80 -3.89 11.10
C LYS A 50 9.94 -3.68 9.86
N ALA A 51 8.80 -4.36 9.76
CA ALA A 51 7.86 -4.20 8.66
C ALA A 51 7.26 -2.79 8.64
N VAL A 52 6.86 -2.28 9.81
CA VAL A 52 6.34 -0.91 9.96
C VAL A 52 7.38 0.12 9.53
N LYS A 53 8.61 -0.03 9.98
CA LYS A 53 9.69 0.87 9.63
C LYS A 53 9.99 0.83 8.13
N ALA A 54 10.05 -0.36 7.53
CA ALA A 54 10.26 -0.52 6.10
C ALA A 54 9.16 0.15 5.28
N ALA A 55 7.90 -0.02 5.68
CA ALA A 55 6.78 0.64 5.03
C ALA A 55 6.87 2.16 5.14
N ALA A 56 7.18 2.66 6.33
CA ALA A 56 7.29 4.10 6.58
C ALA A 56 8.37 4.76 5.73
N GLU A 57 9.51 4.11 5.56
CA GLU A 57 10.65 4.64 4.80
C GLU A 57 10.39 4.72 3.29
N THR A 58 9.41 4.00 2.78
CA THR A 58 9.10 3.97 1.34
C THR A 58 8.10 5.02 0.89
N PHE A 59 7.42 5.69 1.83
CA PHE A 59 6.50 6.78 1.51
C PHE A 59 7.23 8.13 1.39
N ARG A 60 6.72 8.99 0.52
CA ARG A 60 7.19 10.37 0.48
C ARG A 60 6.81 11.07 1.79
N PRO A 61 7.77 11.67 2.51
CA PRO A 61 7.50 12.28 3.81
C PRO A 61 6.44 13.38 3.76
N ASN A 62 5.61 13.45 4.79
CA ASN A 62 4.69 14.55 5.03
C ASN A 62 4.89 15.01 6.47
N PRO A 63 5.28 16.27 6.72
CA PRO A 63 5.54 16.76 8.09
C PRO A 63 4.35 16.66 9.03
N LYS A 64 3.13 16.59 8.48
CA LYS A 64 1.90 16.48 9.26
C LYS A 64 1.54 15.03 9.62
N VAL A 65 2.24 14.05 9.06
CA VAL A 65 1.95 12.63 9.22
C VAL A 65 3.19 11.90 9.68
N ASP A 66 3.12 11.32 10.88
CA ASP A 66 4.14 10.40 11.37
C ASP A 66 3.74 8.99 10.93
N VAL A 67 4.26 8.55 9.77
CA VAL A 67 3.87 7.30 9.14
C VAL A 67 4.11 6.10 10.05
N GLU A 68 5.27 6.05 10.70
CA GLU A 68 5.63 4.93 11.56
C GLU A 68 4.65 4.76 12.73
N ARG A 69 4.23 5.86 13.33
CA ARG A 69 3.25 5.84 14.42
C ARG A 69 1.84 5.58 13.89
N GLU A 70 1.43 6.27 12.84
CA GLU A 70 0.06 6.21 12.35
C GLU A 70 -0.30 4.88 11.72
N ILE A 71 0.65 4.16 11.13
CA ILE A 71 0.41 2.81 10.62
C ILE A 71 -0.15 1.89 11.70
N THR A 72 0.33 2.00 12.93
CA THR A 72 -0.13 1.16 14.04
C THR A 72 -1.43 1.65 14.67
N GLU A 73 -1.81 2.90 14.40
CA GLU A 73 -2.98 3.54 14.97
C GLU A 73 -4.18 3.64 14.02
N LEU A 74 -4.02 3.23 12.76
CA LEU A 74 -5.10 3.28 11.78
C LEU A 74 -6.30 2.43 12.23
N ARG A 75 -7.48 3.00 12.02
CA ARG A 75 -8.74 2.30 12.29
C ARG A 75 -9.17 1.47 11.11
N VAL A 76 -10.21 0.64 11.31
CA VAL A 76 -10.80 -0.13 10.22
C VAL A 76 -11.29 0.83 9.12
N GLY A 77 -10.90 0.55 7.89
CA GLY A 77 -11.26 1.38 6.75
C GLY A 77 -10.35 2.58 6.51
N GLU A 78 -9.40 2.85 7.42
CA GLU A 78 -8.40 3.90 7.20
C GLU A 78 -7.13 3.33 6.59
N ALA A 79 -6.45 4.15 5.77
CA ALA A 79 -5.18 3.79 5.18
C ALA A 79 -4.30 5.02 4.97
N LEU A 80 -2.99 4.78 4.85
CA LEU A 80 -2.06 5.79 4.39
C LEU A 80 -1.92 5.64 2.88
N VAL A 81 -2.16 6.72 2.15
CA VAL A 81 -2.21 6.70 0.68
C VAL A 81 -1.22 7.70 0.10
N SER A 82 -0.50 7.26 -0.92
CA SER A 82 0.34 8.11 -1.76
C SER A 82 0.06 7.74 -3.20
N VAL A 83 -0.25 8.72 -4.04
CA VAL A 83 -0.61 8.49 -5.44
C VAL A 83 0.39 9.16 -6.37
N LEU A 84 0.57 8.58 -7.56
CA LEU A 84 1.43 9.15 -8.57
C LEU A 84 0.78 10.41 -9.14
N MET A 85 1.52 11.52 -9.06
CA MET A 85 1.06 12.81 -9.56
C MET A 85 1.38 12.99 -11.04
N ALA A 86 0.79 14.00 -11.67
CA ALA A 86 0.98 14.28 -13.09
C ALA A 86 2.43 14.57 -13.47
N ASP A 87 3.24 15.07 -12.53
CA ASP A 87 4.67 15.34 -12.73
C ASP A 87 5.57 14.09 -12.64
N GLY A 88 4.97 12.92 -12.39
CA GLY A 88 5.69 11.66 -12.28
C GLY A 88 6.21 11.36 -10.87
N ALA A 89 6.02 12.26 -9.91
CA ALA A 89 6.43 12.04 -8.53
C ALA A 89 5.25 11.54 -7.67
N PRO A 90 5.49 10.70 -6.64
CA PRO A 90 4.42 10.34 -5.72
C PRO A 90 4.02 11.53 -4.85
N SER A 91 2.74 11.61 -4.49
CA SER A 91 2.26 12.62 -3.56
C SER A 91 2.81 12.38 -2.15
N PRO A 92 2.90 13.42 -1.29
CA PRO A 92 3.15 13.20 0.12
C PRO A 92 2.09 12.26 0.70
N VAL A 93 2.49 11.42 1.66
CA VAL A 93 1.58 10.46 2.27
C VAL A 93 0.46 11.16 3.03
N GLU A 94 -0.76 10.65 2.91
CA GLU A 94 -1.93 11.17 3.63
C GLU A 94 -2.72 10.03 4.27
N ARG A 95 -3.29 10.31 5.45
CA ARG A 95 -4.21 9.39 6.12
C ARG A 95 -5.61 9.60 5.55
N THR A 96 -6.22 8.54 5.05
CA THR A 96 -7.47 8.61 4.30
C THR A 96 -8.44 7.51 4.75
N LEU A 97 -9.72 7.84 4.73
CA LEU A 97 -10.78 6.84 4.91
C LEU A 97 -11.10 6.22 3.55
N ILE A 98 -10.92 4.91 3.45
CA ILE A 98 -11.20 4.18 2.22
C ILE A 98 -12.70 3.97 2.09
N ARG A 99 -13.24 4.30 0.93
CA ARG A 99 -14.65 4.08 0.63
C ARG A 99 -14.93 2.57 0.60
N ALA A 100 -15.96 2.15 1.35
CA ALA A 100 -16.35 0.75 1.35
C ALA A 100 -16.82 0.30 -0.04
N PRO A 101 -16.40 -0.89 -0.48
CA PRO A 101 -16.88 -1.43 -1.76
C PRO A 101 -18.37 -1.75 -1.69
N ALA A 102 -19.04 -1.71 -2.83
CA ALA A 102 -20.45 -2.08 -2.95
C ALA A 102 -20.64 -3.60 -3.06
N SER A 103 -19.72 -4.36 -2.48
CA SER A 103 -19.70 -5.82 -2.52
C SER A 103 -19.78 -6.39 -1.10
N ARG A 104 -20.21 -7.64 -1.01
CA ARG A 104 -20.30 -8.38 0.25
C ARG A 104 -18.98 -9.05 0.57
N VAL A 105 -18.60 -9.07 1.86
CA VAL A 105 -17.42 -9.81 2.33
C VAL A 105 -17.82 -11.25 2.65
N ALA A 106 -18.33 -11.94 1.65
CA ALA A 106 -18.77 -13.33 1.79
C ALA A 106 -18.82 -14.01 0.41
N PRO A 107 -18.77 -15.35 0.35
CA PRO A 107 -18.95 -16.04 -0.90
C PRO A 107 -20.32 -15.73 -1.53
N LEU A 108 -20.40 -15.80 -2.85
CA LEU A 108 -21.67 -15.61 -3.55
C LEU A 108 -22.68 -16.68 -3.13
N GLU A 109 -23.92 -16.29 -2.95
CA GLU A 109 -25.01 -17.25 -2.73
C GLU A 109 -25.28 -18.01 -4.04
N PRO A 110 -25.81 -19.27 -3.97
CA PRO A 110 -26.08 -20.04 -5.18
C PRO A 110 -26.95 -19.32 -6.20
N LYS A 111 -27.89 -18.49 -5.75
CA LYS A 111 -28.76 -17.70 -6.64
C LYS A 111 -28.06 -16.56 -7.38
N GLU A 112 -26.84 -16.21 -6.96
CA GLU A 112 -26.06 -15.11 -7.53
C GLU A 112 -24.99 -15.59 -8.52
N ARG A 113 -24.81 -16.91 -8.62
CA ARG A 113 -23.80 -17.51 -9.48
C ARG A 113 -24.25 -17.62 -10.93
#